data_97adf6adc06c0baf47d0ecc96da4f619
#
_entry.id   97adf6adc06c0baf47d0ecc96da4f619
#
_cell.length_a   1.000
_cell.length_b   1.000
_cell.length_c   1.000
_cell.angle_alpha   90.00
_cell.angle_beta   90.00
_cell.angle_gamma   90.00
#
_symmetry.space_group_name_H-M   'P 1'
#
loop_
_entity.id
_entity.type
_entity.pdbx_description
1 polymer ?
#
loop_
_entity_poly.entity_id
_entity_poly.type
_entity_poly.pdbx_seq_one_letter_code
_entity_poly.pdbx_strand_id
1 'polypeptide(L)'
;ACLRGDFGRLDIRAGANVQDTCILHAYPGNETVVEEEGHIGHGAILHGCTVKRNALVGMNAVVNDNAVIGESAVVAALAFVKSDMIVPPRTLVAGIPARVLRLLTDEELAWKAEGTASYRELTRRSFATLRATTPLVAPERDRRRIELPELLPLSARKARLA
;
A
#
# COMPACT_ATOMS: atom_id res chain seq x y z
N ALA A 1 -6.79 7.12 -6.43
CA ALA A 1 -6.75 7.55 -5.04
C ALA A 1 -7.23 9.00 -4.92
N CYS A 2 -7.75 9.37 -3.75
CA CYS A 2 -8.11 10.73 -3.39
C CYS A 2 -7.21 11.19 -2.23
N LEU A 3 -6.37 12.18 -2.48
CA LEU A 3 -5.48 12.79 -1.50
C LEU A 3 -5.99 14.22 -1.23
N ARG A 4 -6.62 14.42 -0.07
CA ARG A 4 -7.28 15.66 0.28
C ARG A 4 -6.58 16.36 1.46
N GLY A 5 -5.72 17.32 1.16
CA GLY A 5 -4.93 18.09 2.13
C GLY A 5 -5.50 19.47 2.45
N ASP A 6 -6.82 19.58 2.53
CA ASP A 6 -7.53 20.84 2.81
C ASP A 6 -7.52 21.23 4.29
N PHE A 7 -7.47 20.26 5.21
CA PHE A 7 -7.43 20.50 6.64
C PHE A 7 -6.06 20.22 7.26
N GLY A 8 -5.44 19.10 6.88
CA GLY A 8 -4.16 18.67 7.39
C GLY A 8 -3.17 18.34 6.26
N ARG A 9 -1.89 18.39 6.60
CA ARG A 9 -0.82 18.10 5.64
C ARG A 9 -0.83 16.62 5.23
N LEU A 10 -0.56 16.35 3.95
CA LEU A 10 -0.25 15.04 3.44
C LEU A 10 1.21 15.01 2.97
N ASP A 11 1.99 14.06 3.47
CA ASP A 11 3.41 13.87 3.12
C ASP A 11 3.61 12.45 2.58
N ILE A 12 3.80 12.33 1.26
CA ILE A 12 4.03 11.07 0.57
C ILE A 12 5.46 11.06 0.06
N ARG A 13 6.31 10.21 0.66
CA ARG A 13 7.74 10.25 0.42
C ARG A 13 8.19 9.33 -0.72
N ALA A 14 9.49 9.38 -1.00
CA ALA A 14 10.10 8.71 -2.14
C ALA A 14 9.83 7.20 -2.17
N GLY A 15 9.49 6.67 -3.35
CA GLY A 15 9.22 5.25 -3.56
C GLY A 15 7.91 4.72 -2.96
N ALA A 16 7.18 5.54 -2.21
CA ALA A 16 5.85 5.15 -1.72
C ALA A 16 4.85 5.01 -2.87
N ASN A 17 3.87 4.12 -2.71
CA ASN A 17 2.74 4.01 -3.64
C ASN A 17 1.40 4.06 -2.92
N VAL A 18 0.45 4.77 -3.50
CA VAL A 18 -0.92 4.90 -3.03
C VAL A 18 -1.83 4.40 -4.14
N GLN A 19 -2.42 3.25 -3.94
CA GLN A 19 -3.14 2.54 -4.99
C GLN A 19 -4.56 3.08 -5.23
N ASP A 20 -5.26 2.45 -6.17
CA ASP A 20 -6.56 2.94 -6.62
C ASP A 20 -7.57 2.98 -5.48
N THR A 21 -8.46 3.97 -5.52
CA THR A 21 -9.54 4.20 -4.56
C THR A 21 -9.14 4.45 -3.11
N CYS A 22 -7.84 4.57 -2.79
CA CYS A 22 -7.39 5.01 -1.46
C CYS A 22 -7.90 6.42 -1.15
N ILE A 23 -8.14 6.68 0.13
CA ILE A 23 -8.49 8.01 0.66
C ILE A 23 -7.47 8.40 1.72
N LEU A 24 -6.81 9.54 1.54
CA LEU A 24 -5.88 10.12 2.51
C LEU A 24 -6.38 11.49 2.93
N HIS A 25 -6.51 11.69 4.23
CA HIS A 25 -6.97 12.95 4.82
C HIS A 25 -6.36 13.13 6.22
N ALA A 26 -6.54 14.30 6.83
CA ALA A 26 -6.17 14.57 8.21
C ALA A 26 -7.01 15.74 8.76
N TYR A 27 -7.17 15.83 10.09
CA TYR A 27 -7.76 16.98 10.75
C TYR A 27 -6.81 18.20 10.77
N PRO A 28 -7.33 19.41 11.02
CA PRO A 28 -6.50 20.59 11.24
C PRO A 28 -5.49 20.37 12.38
N GLY A 29 -4.23 20.72 12.13
CA GLY A 29 -3.14 20.52 13.10
C GLY A 29 -2.57 19.11 13.17
N ASN A 30 -3.11 18.17 12.37
CA ASN A 30 -2.58 16.81 12.22
C ASN A 30 -2.05 16.60 10.79
N GLU A 31 -1.36 15.49 10.55
CA GLU A 31 -0.86 15.14 9.24
C GLU A 31 -0.98 13.63 8.95
N THR A 32 -1.11 13.28 7.68
CA THR A 32 -0.98 11.91 7.23
C THR A 32 0.35 11.75 6.50
N VAL A 33 1.23 10.91 7.03
CA VAL A 33 2.57 10.67 6.50
C VAL A 33 2.69 9.25 5.99
N VAL A 34 3.14 9.10 4.74
CA VAL A 34 3.59 7.82 4.18
C VAL A 34 5.08 7.95 3.89
N GLU A 35 5.89 7.33 4.72
CA GLU A 35 7.35 7.38 4.58
C GLU A 35 7.84 6.60 3.36
N GLU A 36 9.15 6.63 3.13
CA GLU A 36 9.79 6.04 1.95
C GLU A 36 9.40 4.56 1.80
N GLU A 37 9.12 4.14 0.58
CA GLU A 37 8.74 2.77 0.26
C GLU A 37 7.44 2.30 0.92
N GLY A 38 6.66 3.19 1.54
CA GLY A 38 5.34 2.87 2.09
C GLY A 38 4.41 2.35 0.99
N HIS A 39 3.62 1.34 1.30
CA HIS A 39 2.77 0.65 0.32
C HIS A 39 1.32 0.67 0.80
N ILE A 40 0.48 1.46 0.16
CA ILE A 40 -0.92 1.63 0.53
C ILE A 40 -1.79 0.91 -0.48
N GLY A 41 -2.33 -0.24 -0.07
CA GLY A 41 -3.14 -1.14 -0.88
C GLY A 41 -4.49 -0.54 -1.25
N HIS A 42 -5.05 -1.00 -2.36
CA HIS A 42 -6.30 -0.51 -2.94
C HIS A 42 -7.41 -0.29 -1.91
N GLY A 43 -8.07 0.85 -1.96
CA GLY A 43 -9.21 1.17 -1.13
C GLY A 43 -8.89 1.48 0.34
N ALA A 44 -7.63 1.46 0.77
CA ALA A 44 -7.29 1.80 2.14
C ALA A 44 -7.62 3.26 2.48
N ILE A 45 -7.99 3.50 3.73
CA ILE A 45 -8.28 4.83 4.26
C ILE A 45 -7.24 5.16 5.32
N LEU A 46 -6.53 6.26 5.13
CA LEU A 46 -5.55 6.80 6.06
C LEU A 46 -6.05 8.16 6.55
N HIS A 47 -6.15 8.32 7.86
CA HIS A 47 -6.60 9.56 8.45
C HIS A 47 -5.71 9.97 9.61
N GLY A 48 -4.95 11.06 9.46
CA GLY A 48 -4.12 11.64 10.50
C GLY A 48 -3.07 10.68 11.11
N CYS A 49 -2.49 9.77 10.31
CA CYS A 49 -1.64 8.69 10.78
C CYS A 49 -0.26 8.70 10.12
N THR A 50 0.67 7.94 10.67
CA THR A 50 2.01 7.76 10.10
C THR A 50 2.23 6.31 9.69
N VAL A 51 2.52 6.10 8.42
CA VAL A 51 2.99 4.81 7.88
C VAL A 51 4.50 4.91 7.70
N LYS A 52 5.24 4.20 8.55
CA LYS A 52 6.70 4.22 8.56
C LYS A 52 7.29 3.51 7.34
N ARG A 53 8.60 3.76 7.13
CA ARG A 53 9.34 3.25 5.98
C ARG A 53 9.06 1.76 5.71
N ASN A 54 8.90 1.42 4.45
CA ASN A 54 8.68 0.04 3.98
C ASN A 54 7.48 -0.69 4.62
N ALA A 55 6.56 0.01 5.32
CA ALA A 55 5.35 -0.63 5.83
C ALA A 55 4.30 -0.85 4.72
N LEU A 56 3.40 -1.79 4.95
CA LEU A 56 2.28 -2.11 4.05
C LEU A 56 0.96 -1.96 4.78
N VAL A 57 0.07 -1.16 4.23
CA VAL A 57 -1.34 -1.12 4.62
C VAL A 57 -2.14 -1.89 3.59
N GLY A 58 -2.79 -2.97 4.02
CA GLY A 58 -3.53 -3.88 3.15
C GLY A 58 -4.80 -3.27 2.56
N MET A 59 -5.34 -3.92 1.54
CA MET A 59 -6.54 -3.48 0.81
C MET A 59 -7.72 -3.24 1.75
N ASN A 60 -8.42 -2.11 1.58
CA ASN A 60 -9.58 -1.70 2.38
C ASN A 60 -9.34 -1.64 3.90
N ALA A 61 -8.10 -1.58 4.35
CA ALA A 61 -7.80 -1.32 5.76
C ALA A 61 -8.07 0.15 6.10
N VAL A 62 -8.45 0.40 7.34
CA VAL A 62 -8.66 1.76 7.87
C VAL A 62 -7.64 2.02 8.96
N VAL A 63 -6.90 3.12 8.85
CA VAL A 63 -5.90 3.55 9.84
C VAL A 63 -6.29 4.95 10.32
N ASN A 64 -6.63 5.06 11.60
CA ASN A 64 -7.14 6.28 12.21
C ASN A 64 -6.05 7.16 12.82
N ASP A 65 -6.49 8.30 13.31
CA ASP A 65 -5.68 9.42 13.80
C ASP A 65 -4.63 9.00 14.82
N ASN A 66 -3.44 9.59 14.69
CA ASN A 66 -2.27 9.38 15.54
C ASN A 66 -1.75 7.93 15.55
N ALA A 67 -2.35 7.02 14.78
CA ALA A 67 -1.81 5.68 14.67
C ALA A 67 -0.46 5.70 13.95
N VAL A 68 0.46 4.87 14.41
CA VAL A 68 1.78 4.72 13.80
C VAL A 68 1.95 3.27 13.36
N ILE A 69 2.10 3.05 12.08
CA ILE A 69 2.44 1.74 11.52
C ILE A 69 3.96 1.64 11.46
N GLY A 70 4.55 0.78 12.28
CA GLY A 70 5.99 0.64 12.41
C GLY A 70 6.70 0.23 11.13
N GLU A 71 8.01 0.49 11.06
CA GLU A 71 8.83 0.16 9.89
C GLU A 71 8.68 -1.30 9.49
N SER A 72 8.45 -1.55 8.21
CA SER A 72 8.27 -2.89 7.65
C SER A 72 7.14 -3.71 8.29
N ALA A 73 6.20 -3.08 9.01
CA ALA A 73 5.01 -3.76 9.49
C ALA A 73 3.99 -3.96 8.36
N VAL A 74 3.13 -4.94 8.53
CA VAL A 74 2.03 -5.25 7.61
C VAL A 74 0.70 -5.17 8.35
N VAL A 75 -0.15 -4.28 7.89
CA VAL A 75 -1.57 -4.23 8.26
C VAL A 75 -2.32 -5.10 7.25
N ALA A 76 -3.01 -6.13 7.73
CA ALA A 76 -3.76 -7.03 6.85
C ALA A 76 -4.92 -6.30 6.17
N ALA A 77 -5.38 -6.83 5.05
CA ALA A 77 -6.58 -6.34 4.38
C ALA A 77 -7.79 -6.32 5.33
N LEU A 78 -8.66 -5.30 5.18
CA LEU A 78 -9.87 -5.11 6.00
C LEU A 78 -9.62 -4.85 7.49
N ALA A 79 -8.38 -4.66 7.92
CA ALA A 79 -8.08 -4.36 9.32
C ALA A 79 -8.51 -2.94 9.71
N PHE A 80 -8.96 -2.76 10.96
CA PHE A 80 -9.24 -1.45 11.55
C PHE A 80 -8.21 -1.12 12.62
N VAL A 81 -7.25 -0.26 12.29
CA VAL A 81 -6.26 0.27 13.22
C VAL A 81 -6.86 1.51 13.89
N LYS A 82 -7.17 1.37 15.19
CA LYS A 82 -7.77 2.46 15.97
C LYS A 82 -6.79 3.61 16.18
N SER A 83 -7.35 4.77 16.51
CA SER A 83 -6.57 5.95 16.89
C SER A 83 -5.55 5.65 18.00
N ASP A 84 -4.42 6.33 17.94
CA ASP A 84 -3.30 6.25 18.90
C ASP A 84 -2.62 4.87 19.00
N MET A 85 -2.97 3.92 18.12
CA MET A 85 -2.33 2.62 18.12
C MET A 85 -0.93 2.69 17.55
N ILE A 86 0.05 2.22 18.31
CA ILE A 86 1.43 2.04 17.85
C ILE A 86 1.62 0.58 17.45
N VAL A 87 1.75 0.34 16.15
CA VAL A 87 2.06 -0.98 15.59
C VAL A 87 3.58 -1.16 15.60
N PRO A 88 4.11 -2.20 16.28
CA PRO A 88 5.55 -2.44 16.33
C PRO A 88 6.15 -2.72 14.94
N PRO A 89 7.43 -2.40 14.72
CA PRO A 89 8.12 -2.74 13.48
C PRO A 89 8.08 -4.24 13.19
N ARG A 90 8.12 -4.61 11.91
CA ARG A 90 8.22 -5.99 11.42
C ARG A 90 7.14 -6.93 11.97
N THR A 91 5.94 -6.42 12.26
CA THR A 91 4.81 -7.21 12.75
C THR A 91 3.68 -7.29 11.73
N LEU A 92 2.92 -8.37 11.81
CA LEU A 92 1.62 -8.52 11.17
C LEU A 92 0.53 -8.13 12.17
N VAL A 93 -0.33 -7.20 11.76
CA VAL A 93 -1.55 -6.85 12.51
C VAL A 93 -2.79 -7.13 11.66
N ALA A 94 -3.86 -7.60 12.29
CA ALA A 94 -5.12 -7.88 11.61
C ALA A 94 -6.32 -7.76 12.57
N GLY A 95 -7.52 -7.69 12.00
CA GLY A 95 -8.80 -7.71 12.74
C GLY A 95 -9.46 -6.35 12.89
N ILE A 96 -10.66 -6.37 13.46
CA ILE A 96 -11.51 -5.21 13.76
C ILE A 96 -11.95 -5.30 15.23
N PRO A 97 -11.30 -4.55 16.16
CA PRO A 97 -10.10 -3.74 15.98
C PRO A 97 -8.84 -4.59 15.74
N ALA A 98 -7.85 -4.01 15.08
CA ALA A 98 -6.60 -4.69 14.78
C ALA A 98 -5.82 -5.08 16.06
N ARG A 99 -5.14 -6.22 15.98
CA ARG A 99 -4.25 -6.75 17.02
C ARG A 99 -2.95 -7.21 16.39
N VAL A 100 -1.86 -7.10 17.12
CA VAL A 100 -0.58 -7.71 16.71
C VAL A 100 -0.74 -9.23 16.78
N LEU A 101 -0.49 -9.90 15.66
CA LEU A 101 -0.59 -11.35 15.57
C LEU A 101 0.77 -12.02 15.77
N ARG A 102 1.82 -11.52 15.10
CA ARG A 102 3.16 -12.11 15.14
C ARG A 102 4.19 -11.21 14.47
N LEU A 103 5.45 -11.58 14.60
CA LEU A 103 6.53 -11.04 13.79
C LEU A 103 6.40 -11.55 12.34
N LEU A 104 6.90 -10.76 11.40
CA LEU A 104 7.06 -11.15 10.01
C LEU A 104 8.38 -11.91 9.82
N THR A 105 8.38 -12.88 8.91
CA THR A 105 9.60 -13.58 8.51
C THR A 105 10.41 -12.73 7.53
N ASP A 106 11.68 -13.04 7.36
CA ASP A 106 12.54 -12.34 6.38
C ASP A 106 12.04 -12.55 4.94
N GLU A 107 11.46 -13.73 4.64
CA GLU A 107 10.84 -14.00 3.34
C GLU A 107 9.62 -13.07 3.08
N GLU A 108 8.78 -12.84 4.10
CA GLU A 108 7.62 -11.94 3.98
C GLU A 108 8.06 -10.48 3.77
N LEU A 109 9.15 -10.08 4.43
CA LEU A 109 9.75 -8.75 4.24
C LEU A 109 10.35 -8.59 2.84
N ALA A 110 11.06 -9.60 2.33
CA ALA A 110 11.60 -9.60 0.98
C ALA A 110 10.50 -9.55 -0.07
N TRP A 111 9.46 -10.39 0.06
CA TRP A 111 8.29 -10.37 -0.81
C TRP A 111 7.62 -8.99 -0.89
N LYS A 112 7.45 -8.34 0.28
CA LYS A 112 6.88 -6.98 0.33
C LYS A 112 7.76 -5.97 -0.41
N ALA A 113 9.07 -6.01 -0.20
CA ALA A 113 10.02 -5.09 -0.85
C ALA A 113 10.03 -5.28 -2.38
N GLU A 114 10.00 -6.53 -2.86
CA GLU A 114 9.86 -6.86 -4.29
C GLU A 114 8.57 -6.30 -4.89
N GLY A 115 7.45 -6.44 -4.17
CA GLY A 115 6.16 -5.87 -4.59
C GLY A 115 6.22 -4.36 -4.75
N THR A 116 6.83 -3.65 -3.81
CA THR A 116 7.01 -2.19 -3.90
C THR A 116 7.93 -1.79 -5.07
N ALA A 117 9.01 -2.51 -5.29
CA ALA A 117 9.91 -2.27 -6.42
C ALA A 117 9.19 -2.46 -7.76
N SER A 118 8.31 -3.45 -7.87
CA SER A 118 7.49 -3.70 -9.06
C SER A 118 6.54 -2.54 -9.37
N TYR A 119 5.92 -1.93 -8.36
CA TYR A 119 5.10 -0.74 -8.55
C TYR A 119 5.91 0.48 -9.02
N ARG A 120 7.14 0.64 -8.55
CA ARG A 120 8.03 1.71 -9.05
C ARG A 120 8.39 1.50 -10.51
N GLU A 121 8.68 0.26 -10.90
CA GLU A 121 8.96 -0.06 -12.30
C GLU A 121 7.72 0.14 -13.18
N LEU A 122 6.54 -0.27 -12.71
CA LEU A 122 5.27 0.00 -13.39
C LEU A 122 5.07 1.51 -13.62
N THR A 123 5.38 2.34 -12.62
CA THR A 123 5.29 3.80 -12.73
C THR A 123 6.22 4.33 -13.82
N ARG A 124 7.51 3.94 -13.84
CA ARG A 124 8.46 4.38 -14.90
C ARG A 124 7.97 3.99 -16.29
N ARG A 125 7.50 2.75 -16.43
CA ARG A 125 6.95 2.26 -17.70
C ARG A 125 5.71 3.04 -18.12
N SER A 126 4.81 3.33 -17.19
CA SER A 126 3.60 4.10 -17.46
C SER A 126 3.94 5.52 -17.92
N PHE A 127 4.87 6.21 -17.28
CA PHE A 127 5.33 7.51 -17.72
C PHE A 127 5.93 7.47 -19.14
N ALA A 128 6.67 6.43 -19.47
CA ALA A 128 7.30 6.30 -20.79
C ALA A 128 6.31 5.93 -21.91
N THR A 129 5.26 5.20 -21.60
CA THR A 129 4.40 4.55 -22.62
C THR A 129 2.96 5.03 -22.65
N LEU A 130 2.47 5.67 -21.58
CA LEU A 130 1.07 6.13 -21.51
C LEU A 130 0.81 7.19 -22.58
N ARG A 131 -0.27 7.01 -23.35
CA ARG A 131 -0.72 7.93 -24.40
C ARG A 131 -2.22 8.17 -24.25
N ALA A 132 -2.64 9.39 -24.52
CA ALA A 132 -4.06 9.69 -24.66
C ALA A 132 -4.65 8.88 -25.82
N THR A 133 -5.82 8.31 -25.62
CA THR A 133 -6.51 7.52 -26.63
C THR A 133 -8.02 7.74 -26.55
N THR A 134 -8.72 7.37 -27.59
CA THR A 134 -10.19 7.30 -27.62
C THR A 134 -10.64 5.89 -27.23
N PRO A 135 -11.79 5.75 -26.56
CA PRO A 135 -12.36 4.43 -26.29
C PRO A 135 -12.57 3.63 -27.57
N LEU A 136 -12.20 2.36 -27.55
CA LEU A 136 -12.47 1.44 -28.65
C LEU A 136 -13.97 1.12 -28.72
N VAL A 137 -14.53 1.08 -29.93
CA VAL A 137 -15.94 0.67 -30.15
C VAL A 137 -16.14 -0.84 -30.01
N ALA A 138 -15.06 -1.63 -30.17
CA ALA A 138 -15.03 -3.08 -29.95
C ALA A 138 -13.61 -3.52 -29.54
N PRO A 139 -13.46 -4.67 -28.83
CA PRO A 139 -12.14 -5.21 -28.52
C PRO A 139 -11.37 -5.56 -29.80
N GLU A 140 -10.08 -5.24 -29.80
CA GLU A 140 -9.16 -5.68 -30.86
C GLU A 140 -8.99 -7.20 -30.81
N ARG A 141 -9.04 -7.87 -31.97
CA ARG A 141 -8.93 -9.33 -32.05
C ARG A 141 -7.56 -9.83 -31.58
N ASP A 142 -6.50 -9.12 -31.95
CA ASP A 142 -5.10 -9.50 -31.69
C ASP A 142 -4.45 -8.56 -30.66
N ARG A 143 -5.19 -8.14 -29.66
CA ARG A 143 -4.67 -7.22 -28.63
C ARG A 143 -3.48 -7.83 -27.92
N ARG A 144 -2.32 -7.18 -28.04
CA ARG A 144 -1.12 -7.56 -27.28
C ARG A 144 -1.40 -7.52 -25.79
N ARG A 145 -1.05 -8.60 -25.10
CA ARG A 145 -1.04 -8.62 -23.63
C ARG A 145 0.30 -8.11 -23.14
N ILE A 146 0.28 -7.44 -21.99
CA ILE A 146 1.51 -7.04 -21.30
C ILE A 146 2.12 -8.32 -20.71
N GLU A 147 3.37 -8.60 -21.07
CA GLU A 147 4.17 -9.61 -20.36
C GLU A 147 4.66 -8.95 -19.06
N LEU A 148 4.20 -9.46 -17.94
CA LEU A 148 4.64 -9.05 -16.62
C LEU A 148 5.68 -10.04 -16.12
N PRO A 149 6.70 -9.59 -15.36
CA PRO A 149 7.53 -10.52 -14.62
C PRO A 149 6.64 -11.41 -13.74
N GLU A 150 7.08 -12.63 -13.47
CA GLU A 150 6.31 -13.59 -12.68
C GLU A 150 6.16 -13.10 -11.22
N LEU A 151 5.15 -12.30 -10.97
CA LEU A 151 4.76 -11.84 -9.65
C LEU A 151 3.79 -12.84 -9.05
N LEU A 152 4.26 -13.63 -8.11
CA LEU A 152 3.43 -14.61 -7.43
C LEU A 152 2.88 -14.04 -6.13
N PRO A 153 1.59 -14.30 -5.82
CA PRO A 153 1.06 -14.11 -4.48
C PRO A 153 1.91 -14.86 -3.44
N LEU A 154 2.00 -14.32 -2.23
CA LEU A 154 2.82 -14.95 -1.16
C LEU A 154 2.44 -16.41 -0.90
N SER A 155 1.13 -16.74 -0.96
CA SER A 155 0.64 -18.12 -0.81
C SER A 155 1.19 -19.07 -1.87
N ALA A 156 1.22 -18.64 -3.13
CA ALA A 156 1.77 -19.43 -4.23
C ALA A 156 3.30 -19.55 -4.13
N ARG A 157 4.00 -18.50 -3.66
CA ARG A 157 5.45 -18.55 -3.40
C ARG A 157 5.78 -19.56 -2.30
N LYS A 158 5.06 -19.53 -1.18
CA LYS A 158 5.24 -20.50 -0.09
C LYS A 158 4.96 -21.94 -0.52
N ALA A 159 3.94 -22.15 -1.35
CA ALA A 159 3.62 -23.50 -1.87
C ALA A 159 4.69 -24.09 -2.81
N ARG A 160 5.55 -23.24 -3.43
CA ARG A 160 6.68 -23.72 -4.25
C ARG A 160 7.93 -24.09 -3.44
N LEU A 161 7.99 -23.63 -2.16
CA LEU A 161 9.13 -23.88 -1.27
C LEU A 161 8.88 -25.01 -0.27
N ALA A 162 7.64 -25.50 -0.20
CA ALA A 162 7.22 -26.63 0.63
C ALA A 162 7.24 -27.94 -0.14
#